data_a98d8b386ca896de6abd365bbafbcf95
#
_entry.id   a98d8b386ca896de6abd365bbafbcf95
#
_cell.length_a   1.000
_cell.length_b   1.000
_cell.length_c   1.000
_cell.angle_alpha   90.00
_cell.angle_beta   90.00
_cell.angle_gamma   90.00
#
_symmetry.space_group_name_H-M   'P 1'
#
loop_
_entity.id
_entity.type
_entity.pdbx_description
1 polymer ?
#
loop_
_entity_poly.entity_id
_entity_poly.type
_entity_poly.pdbx_seq_one_letter_code
_entity_poly.pdbx_strand_id
1 'polypeptide(L)'
;MYKYWIIVRTLLIEEMTNKNKEFITNKSNACNYEYMVEDKMVIEYLPILEQKDNKILTIGKIDRTKAHTNPPVLHATSIIVAVLPDGKIILTDKTEKQIKKGRNVKKNSHIYDTFGGHMTYESVPKDEFDTGLSIDTYIKCAYKELSEELLRLDKDGKRKKFIPKIERFKFVGLYGIENDHNKEISGVFAYFLEDYGPYASEDTLITNGEEENIIQPICVVDWEKLNAMYTKGKERKENCLN
;
A
#
# COMPACT_ATOMS: atom_id res chain seq x y z
N MET A 1 0.74 13.84 5.86
CA MET A 1 1.39 12.70 6.55
C MET A 1 1.08 12.62 8.05
N TYR A 2 1.06 13.75 8.81
CA TYR A 2 0.82 13.75 10.26
C TYR A 2 -0.56 13.20 10.69
N LYS A 3 -1.64 13.62 10.03
CA LYS A 3 -3.02 13.14 10.33
C LYS A 3 -3.20 11.64 10.09
N TYR A 4 -2.52 11.11 9.09
CA TYR A 4 -2.54 9.71 8.72
C TYR A 4 -2.02 8.79 9.84
N TRP A 5 -0.87 9.12 10.42
CA TRP A 5 -0.28 8.32 11.50
C TRP A 5 -1.07 8.36 12.81
N ILE A 6 -1.74 9.48 13.09
CA ILE A 6 -2.62 9.58 14.27
C ILE A 6 -3.84 8.65 14.11
N ILE A 7 -4.44 8.62 12.92
CA ILE A 7 -5.63 7.79 12.64
C ILE A 7 -5.26 6.29 12.71
N VAL A 8 -4.17 5.88 12.09
CA VAL A 8 -3.68 4.49 12.16
C VAL A 8 -3.38 4.09 13.60
N ARG A 9 -2.77 4.96 14.41
CA ARG A 9 -2.52 4.71 15.84
C ARG A 9 -3.81 4.50 16.62
N THR A 10 -4.82 5.32 16.40
CA THR A 10 -6.10 5.22 17.13
C THR A 10 -6.78 3.89 16.81
N LEU A 11 -6.85 3.50 15.53
CA LEU A 11 -7.43 2.23 15.12
C LEU A 11 -6.66 1.01 15.63
N LEU A 12 -5.33 1.05 15.62
CA LEU A 12 -4.51 -0.02 16.18
C LEU A 12 -4.74 -0.19 17.68
N ILE A 13 -4.88 0.90 18.44
CA ILE A 13 -5.18 0.86 19.86
C ILE A 13 -6.59 0.32 20.12
N GLU A 14 -7.60 0.75 19.35
CA GLU A 14 -8.98 0.27 19.48
C GLU A 14 -9.12 -1.21 19.15
N GLU A 15 -8.46 -1.74 18.11
CA GLU A 15 -8.51 -3.17 17.81
C GLU A 15 -7.72 -4.04 18.79
N MET A 16 -6.60 -3.57 19.30
CA MET A 16 -5.86 -4.28 20.35
C MET A 16 -6.66 -4.36 21.66
N THR A 17 -7.49 -3.36 21.94
CA THR A 17 -8.38 -3.37 23.14
C THR A 17 -9.68 -4.17 22.91
N ASN A 18 -10.13 -4.35 21.65
CA ASN A 18 -11.37 -5.04 21.31
C ASN A 18 -11.21 -6.55 20.99
N LYS A 19 -10.03 -7.14 21.15
CA LYS A 19 -9.75 -8.58 20.90
C LYS A 19 -10.63 -9.57 21.67
N ASN A 20 -11.57 -9.09 22.51
CA ASN A 20 -12.49 -9.91 23.33
C ASN A 20 -13.95 -9.93 22.82
N LYS A 21 -14.26 -9.46 21.61
CA LYS A 21 -15.63 -9.53 21.07
C LYS A 21 -15.69 -10.24 19.72
N GLU A 22 -16.53 -11.25 19.70
CA GLU A 22 -16.88 -12.25 18.68
C GLU A 22 -16.90 -11.76 17.24
N PHE A 23 -16.25 -12.56 16.36
CA PHE A 23 -16.30 -12.41 14.91
C PHE A 23 -17.57 -13.01 14.31
N ILE A 24 -18.32 -12.22 13.58
CA ILE A 24 -19.42 -12.69 12.71
C ILE A 24 -18.82 -13.07 11.36
N THR A 25 -18.97 -14.34 10.98
CA THR A 25 -18.54 -14.89 9.70
C THR A 25 -19.58 -14.63 8.63
N ASN A 26 -19.22 -13.88 7.59
CA ASN A 26 -19.93 -13.93 6.31
C ASN A 26 -19.02 -14.49 5.23
N LYS A 27 -19.44 -15.59 4.63
CA LYS A 27 -18.77 -16.23 3.49
C LYS A 27 -19.01 -15.40 2.23
N SER A 28 -17.96 -14.94 1.56
CA SER A 28 -18.02 -14.48 0.18
C SER A 28 -17.08 -15.28 -0.69
N ASN A 29 -17.56 -15.64 -1.88
CA ASN A 29 -16.92 -16.52 -2.85
C ASN A 29 -15.61 -15.93 -3.38
N ALA A 30 -14.52 -16.70 -3.31
CA ALA A 30 -13.25 -16.38 -3.93
C ALA A 30 -13.37 -16.43 -5.45
N CYS A 31 -12.99 -15.35 -6.11
CA CYS A 31 -12.87 -15.27 -7.55
C CYS A 31 -11.43 -15.61 -7.95
N ASN A 32 -11.23 -16.72 -8.68
CA ASN A 32 -9.94 -17.11 -9.23
C ASN A 32 -9.65 -16.27 -10.49
N TYR A 33 -8.55 -15.54 -10.49
CA TYR A 33 -8.00 -14.90 -11.69
C TYR A 33 -6.66 -15.55 -12.04
N GLU A 34 -6.63 -16.26 -13.17
CA GLU A 34 -5.39 -16.67 -13.85
C GLU A 34 -5.01 -15.57 -14.86
N TYR A 35 -3.80 -15.04 -14.75
CA TYR A 35 -3.21 -14.16 -15.77
C TYR A 35 -2.12 -14.92 -16.54
N MET A 36 -2.30 -15.03 -17.86
CA MET A 36 -1.23 -15.37 -18.80
C MET A 36 -0.54 -14.07 -19.25
N VAL A 37 0.77 -14.03 -19.11
CA VAL A 37 1.59 -12.88 -19.54
C VAL A 37 2.26 -13.23 -20.86
N GLU A 38 1.82 -12.61 -21.96
CA GLU A 38 2.64 -12.44 -23.16
C GLU A 38 3.43 -11.12 -23.03
N ASP A 39 4.72 -11.14 -23.39
CA ASP A 39 5.66 -10.00 -23.39
C ASP A 39 5.24 -8.89 -24.36
N LYS A 40 4.17 -8.18 -24.05
CA LYS A 40 3.87 -6.87 -24.64
C LYS A 40 4.02 -5.83 -23.55
N MET A 41 4.75 -4.75 -23.85
CA MET A 41 4.78 -3.55 -23.01
C MET A 41 3.33 -3.12 -22.76
N VAL A 42 2.75 -3.56 -21.64
CA VAL A 42 1.38 -3.22 -21.26
C VAL A 42 1.42 -1.80 -20.70
N ILE A 43 0.85 -0.86 -21.46
CA ILE A 43 0.68 0.51 -20.96
C ILE A 43 -0.37 0.46 -19.85
N GLU A 44 0.05 0.79 -18.63
CA GLU A 44 -0.85 0.90 -17.50
C GLU A 44 -1.59 2.24 -17.54
N TYR A 45 -2.91 2.19 -17.56
CA TYR A 45 -3.76 3.38 -17.49
C TYR A 45 -4.30 3.57 -16.09
N LEU A 46 -4.22 4.81 -15.59
CA LEU A 46 -4.81 5.22 -14.31
C LEU A 46 -6.13 5.96 -14.54
N PRO A 47 -7.11 5.87 -13.62
CA PRO A 47 -8.32 6.68 -13.69
C PRO A 47 -7.97 8.15 -13.44
N ILE A 48 -8.45 9.04 -14.30
CA ILE A 48 -8.46 10.48 -14.05
C ILE A 48 -9.63 10.76 -13.12
N LEU A 49 -9.35 11.42 -12.00
CA LEU A 49 -10.36 11.68 -10.98
C LEU A 49 -10.77 13.16 -10.95
N GLU A 50 -12.02 13.39 -10.61
CA GLU A 50 -12.57 14.68 -10.23
C GLU A 50 -13.27 14.57 -8.88
N GLN A 51 -13.02 15.52 -8.00
CA GLN A 51 -13.75 15.61 -6.74
C GLN A 51 -14.92 16.57 -6.91
N LYS A 52 -16.15 16.04 -6.81
CA LYS A 52 -17.39 16.82 -6.96
C LYS A 52 -18.45 16.32 -5.99
N ASP A 53 -19.15 17.23 -5.31
CA ASP A 53 -20.29 16.92 -4.42
C ASP A 53 -19.98 15.80 -3.40
N ASN A 54 -18.81 15.87 -2.76
CA ASN A 54 -18.27 14.84 -1.85
C ASN A 54 -18.07 13.45 -2.45
N LYS A 55 -18.06 13.34 -3.79
CA LYS A 55 -17.75 12.11 -4.53
C LYS A 55 -16.42 12.24 -5.24
N ILE A 56 -15.82 11.09 -5.51
CA ILE A 56 -14.60 10.96 -6.32
C ILE A 56 -15.01 10.27 -7.61
N LEU A 57 -15.22 11.04 -8.67
CA LEU A 57 -15.70 10.56 -9.97
C LEU A 57 -14.53 10.19 -10.87
N THR A 58 -14.70 9.16 -11.69
CA THR A 58 -13.76 8.80 -12.75
C THR A 58 -14.18 9.46 -14.05
N ILE A 59 -13.44 10.47 -14.50
CA ILE A 59 -13.77 11.27 -15.69
C ILE A 59 -12.99 10.88 -16.95
N GLY A 60 -12.08 9.93 -16.86
CA GLY A 60 -11.26 9.45 -17.98
C GLY A 60 -10.13 8.56 -17.53
N LYS A 61 -9.20 8.31 -18.47
CA LYS A 61 -7.97 7.56 -18.21
C LYS A 61 -6.73 8.26 -18.71
N ILE A 62 -5.60 8.02 -18.07
CA ILE A 62 -4.29 8.57 -18.45
C ILE A 62 -3.21 7.50 -18.31
N ASP A 63 -2.22 7.53 -19.18
CA ASP A 63 -1.01 6.73 -19.03
C ASP A 63 -0.31 7.06 -17.70
N ARG A 64 0.10 6.02 -16.98
CA ARG A 64 0.74 6.14 -15.66
C ARG A 64 1.94 7.10 -15.68
N THR A 65 2.75 7.07 -16.71
CA THR A 65 3.94 7.95 -16.82
C THR A 65 3.55 9.40 -16.97
N LYS A 66 2.43 9.67 -17.65
CA LYS A 66 1.91 11.03 -17.86
C LYS A 66 1.18 11.58 -16.64
N ALA A 67 0.61 10.71 -15.81
CA ALA A 67 -0.10 11.13 -14.61
C ALA A 67 0.81 11.89 -13.62
N HIS A 68 2.12 11.63 -13.65
CA HIS A 68 3.13 12.22 -12.77
C HIS A 68 3.93 13.35 -13.43
N THR A 69 3.46 13.89 -14.55
CA THR A 69 4.06 15.08 -15.16
C THR A 69 3.56 16.36 -14.50
N ASN A 70 4.18 17.50 -14.83
CA ASN A 70 3.75 18.79 -14.32
C ASN A 70 2.87 19.51 -15.37
N PRO A 71 1.61 19.86 -15.07
CA PRO A 71 0.89 19.62 -13.82
C PRO A 71 0.49 18.14 -13.65
N PRO A 72 0.52 17.58 -12.42
CA PRO A 72 0.14 16.20 -12.18
C PRO A 72 -1.38 16.03 -12.27
N VAL A 73 -1.80 14.84 -12.70
CA VAL A 73 -3.24 14.51 -12.83
C VAL A 73 -3.71 13.74 -11.61
N LEU A 74 -4.87 14.13 -11.09
CA LEU A 74 -5.47 13.46 -9.94
C LEU A 74 -5.86 12.03 -10.28
N HIS A 75 -5.34 11.06 -9.52
CA HIS A 75 -5.59 9.63 -9.69
C HIS A 75 -5.70 8.90 -8.34
N ALA A 76 -6.16 7.64 -8.38
CA ALA A 76 -6.37 6.83 -7.19
C ALA A 76 -5.17 5.93 -6.89
N THR A 77 -4.89 5.76 -5.59
CA THR A 77 -3.91 4.81 -5.08
C THR A 77 -4.44 4.10 -3.83
N SER A 78 -3.76 3.06 -3.41
CA SER A 78 -3.97 2.44 -2.10
C SER A 78 -2.69 2.50 -1.28
N ILE A 79 -2.83 2.63 0.04
CA ILE A 79 -1.75 2.57 1.02
C ILE A 79 -2.14 1.54 2.08
N ILE A 80 -1.28 0.57 2.31
CA ILE A 80 -1.55 -0.53 3.24
C ILE A 80 -0.48 -0.57 4.33
N VAL A 81 -0.92 -0.47 5.57
CA VAL A 81 -0.10 -0.71 6.75
C VAL A 81 -0.31 -2.15 7.19
N ALA A 82 0.65 -3.02 6.93
CA ALA A 82 0.59 -4.40 7.36
C ALA A 82 1.05 -4.53 8.82
N VAL A 83 0.21 -5.18 9.63
CA VAL A 83 0.39 -5.30 11.09
C VAL A 83 0.50 -6.76 11.46
N LEU A 84 1.55 -7.11 12.19
CA LEU A 84 1.79 -8.45 12.73
C LEU A 84 0.89 -8.75 13.94
N PRO A 85 0.72 -10.03 14.32
CA PRO A 85 -0.11 -10.41 15.46
C PRO A 85 0.30 -9.79 16.81
N ASP A 86 1.58 -9.43 16.94
CA ASP A 86 2.13 -8.76 18.13
C ASP A 86 2.00 -7.22 18.06
N GLY A 87 1.37 -6.68 17.01
CA GLY A 87 1.13 -5.25 16.82
C GLY A 87 2.29 -4.50 16.15
N LYS A 88 3.38 -5.18 15.78
CA LYS A 88 4.44 -4.56 15.00
C LYS A 88 4.02 -4.31 13.56
N ILE A 89 4.66 -3.35 12.91
CA ILE A 89 4.36 -2.89 11.57
C ILE A 89 5.45 -3.36 10.63
N ILE A 90 5.04 -3.87 9.47
CA ILE A 90 5.93 -4.25 8.39
C ILE A 90 6.09 -3.08 7.44
N LEU A 91 7.34 -2.71 7.17
CA LEU A 91 7.73 -1.74 6.15
C LEU A 91 8.60 -2.40 5.08
N THR A 92 8.56 -1.87 3.87
CA THR A 92 9.49 -2.25 2.79
C THR A 92 10.70 -1.34 2.82
N ASP A 93 11.90 -1.88 2.61
CA ASP A 93 13.11 -1.08 2.38
C ASP A 93 13.30 -0.86 0.88
N LYS A 94 12.91 0.31 0.41
CA LYS A 94 13.03 0.72 -1.01
C LYS A 94 14.39 1.36 -1.35
N THR A 95 15.37 1.29 -0.48
CA THR A 95 16.68 1.96 -0.64
C THR A 95 17.37 1.56 -1.93
N GLU A 96 17.50 0.26 -2.19
CA GLU A 96 18.18 -0.25 -3.38
C GLU A 96 17.45 0.15 -4.68
N LYS A 97 16.12 0.06 -4.69
CA LYS A 97 15.28 0.51 -5.81
C LYS A 97 15.48 2.01 -6.11
N GLN A 98 15.58 2.84 -5.06
CA GLN A 98 15.80 4.28 -5.24
C GLN A 98 17.20 4.59 -5.77
N ILE A 99 18.23 3.86 -5.33
CA ILE A 99 19.60 3.99 -5.86
C ILE A 99 19.62 3.61 -7.36
N LYS A 100 19.01 2.49 -7.72
CA LYS A 100 18.91 2.05 -9.13
C LYS A 100 18.17 3.05 -10.02
N LYS A 101 17.20 3.78 -9.47
CA LYS A 101 16.51 4.90 -10.17
C LYS A 101 17.33 6.19 -10.20
N GLY A 102 18.62 6.16 -9.84
CA GLY A 102 19.53 7.30 -9.90
C GLY A 102 19.36 8.34 -8.79
N ARG A 103 18.59 8.02 -7.74
CA ARG A 103 18.46 8.90 -6.58
C ARG A 103 19.70 8.85 -5.72
N ASN A 104 20.16 10.02 -5.29
CA ASN A 104 21.31 10.12 -4.37
C ASN A 104 20.86 9.77 -2.95
N VAL A 105 21.08 8.51 -2.55
CA VAL A 105 20.79 8.02 -1.20
C VAL A 105 22.07 8.06 -0.39
N LYS A 106 22.08 8.77 0.74
CA LYS A 106 23.25 8.85 1.62
C LYS A 106 23.66 7.46 2.09
N LYS A 107 24.96 7.19 2.12
CA LYS A 107 25.52 5.94 2.67
C LYS A 107 24.96 5.68 4.08
N ASN A 108 24.51 4.45 4.34
CA ASN A 108 23.88 4.02 5.60
C ASN A 108 22.53 4.70 5.94
N SER A 109 21.83 5.30 4.97
CA SER A 109 20.44 5.69 5.15
C SER A 109 19.51 4.70 4.45
N HIS A 110 18.34 4.48 5.04
CA HIS A 110 17.30 3.62 4.52
C HIS A 110 16.07 4.42 4.15
N ILE A 111 15.38 4.00 3.09
CA ILE A 111 14.12 4.57 2.65
C ILE A 111 13.06 3.51 2.87
N TYR A 112 12.31 3.67 3.94
CA TYR A 112 11.21 2.77 4.28
C TYR A 112 9.89 3.30 3.76
N ASP A 113 9.03 2.38 3.34
CA ASP A 113 7.70 2.68 2.84
C ASP A 113 6.70 1.61 3.29
N THR A 114 5.41 1.93 3.21
CA THR A 114 4.31 0.99 3.36
C THR A 114 4.07 0.26 2.04
N PHE A 115 3.19 -0.75 2.05
CA PHE A 115 2.70 -1.38 0.83
C PHE A 115 1.70 -0.47 0.12
N GLY A 116 1.55 -0.67 -1.20
CA GLY A 116 0.53 0.01 -1.97
C GLY A 116 0.98 0.46 -3.34
N GLY A 117 0.01 0.86 -4.13
CA GLY A 117 0.23 1.27 -5.51
C GLY A 117 -0.98 1.91 -6.16
N HIS A 118 -0.96 1.98 -7.48
CA HIS A 118 -1.94 2.69 -8.27
C HIS A 118 -3.16 1.83 -8.58
N MET A 119 -4.33 2.44 -8.48
CA MET A 119 -5.55 1.85 -9.03
C MET A 119 -5.49 1.93 -10.57
N THR A 120 -5.67 0.80 -11.25
CA THR A 120 -5.77 0.80 -12.71
C THR A 120 -7.16 1.22 -13.17
N TYR A 121 -7.24 1.88 -14.32
CA TYR A 121 -8.53 2.30 -14.89
C TYR A 121 -9.47 1.12 -15.12
N GLU A 122 -8.92 -0.01 -15.56
CA GLU A 122 -9.67 -1.23 -15.85
C GLU A 122 -10.24 -1.90 -14.59
N SER A 123 -9.67 -1.58 -13.42
CA SER A 123 -10.17 -2.11 -12.13
C SER A 123 -11.38 -1.34 -11.57
N VAL A 124 -11.69 -0.17 -12.14
CA VAL A 124 -12.84 0.63 -11.71
C VAL A 124 -14.13 0.07 -12.33
N PRO A 125 -15.13 -0.31 -11.51
CA PRO A 125 -16.44 -0.73 -12.01
C PRO A 125 -17.11 0.38 -12.83
N LYS A 126 -17.78 0.02 -13.93
CA LYS A 126 -18.38 1.02 -14.84
C LYS A 126 -19.48 1.86 -14.18
N ASP A 127 -20.22 1.29 -13.27
CA ASP A 127 -21.25 1.97 -12.49
C ASP A 127 -20.68 3.00 -11.50
N GLU A 128 -19.41 2.85 -11.11
CA GLU A 128 -18.74 3.80 -10.23
C GLU A 128 -18.21 5.05 -10.96
N PHE A 129 -18.22 5.09 -12.29
CA PHE A 129 -17.80 6.28 -13.03
C PHE A 129 -18.69 7.48 -12.72
N ASP A 130 -20.01 7.27 -12.64
CA ASP A 130 -20.99 8.32 -12.36
C ASP A 130 -21.36 8.40 -10.88
N THR A 131 -21.29 7.29 -10.15
CA THR A 131 -21.68 7.22 -8.74
C THR A 131 -20.56 7.56 -7.78
N GLY A 132 -19.31 7.50 -8.25
CA GLY A 132 -18.07 7.73 -7.50
C GLY A 132 -17.44 6.44 -6.99
N LEU A 133 -16.11 6.49 -6.78
CA LEU A 133 -15.32 5.36 -6.30
C LEU A 133 -15.78 4.91 -4.91
N SER A 134 -16.08 3.63 -4.78
CA SER A 134 -16.46 3.00 -3.52
C SER A 134 -15.25 2.57 -2.70
N ILE A 135 -15.44 2.34 -1.41
CA ILE A 135 -14.42 1.75 -0.53
C ILE A 135 -14.05 0.35 -1.03
N ASP A 136 -15.00 -0.41 -1.57
CA ASP A 136 -14.75 -1.76 -2.09
C ASP A 136 -13.79 -1.75 -3.27
N THR A 137 -13.84 -0.75 -4.13
CA THR A 137 -12.89 -0.59 -5.24
C THR A 137 -11.49 -0.27 -4.72
N TYR A 138 -11.37 0.57 -3.70
CA TYR A 138 -10.09 0.80 -3.02
C TYR A 138 -9.57 -0.45 -2.30
N ILE A 139 -10.43 -1.27 -1.67
CA ILE A 139 -10.03 -2.56 -1.05
C ILE A 139 -9.48 -3.52 -2.10
N LYS A 140 -10.12 -3.63 -3.27
CA LYS A 140 -9.63 -4.48 -4.37
C LYS A 140 -8.25 -4.04 -4.87
N CYS A 141 -8.03 -2.72 -4.98
CA CYS A 141 -6.71 -2.18 -5.28
C CYS A 141 -5.70 -2.57 -4.18
N ALA A 142 -6.02 -2.35 -2.92
CA ALA A 142 -5.16 -2.70 -1.79
C ALA A 142 -4.86 -4.22 -1.74
N TYR A 143 -5.85 -5.06 -2.01
CA TYR A 143 -5.69 -6.51 -2.09
C TYR A 143 -4.68 -6.91 -3.16
N LYS A 144 -4.82 -6.35 -4.37
CA LYS A 144 -3.91 -6.60 -5.49
C LYS A 144 -2.48 -6.21 -5.10
N GLU A 145 -2.28 -4.98 -4.66
CA GLU A 145 -0.95 -4.45 -4.30
C GLU A 145 -0.28 -5.27 -3.18
N LEU A 146 -1.02 -5.61 -2.12
CA LEU A 146 -0.46 -6.41 -1.04
C LEU A 146 -0.10 -7.84 -1.50
N SER A 147 -0.89 -8.44 -2.39
CA SER A 147 -0.62 -9.77 -2.95
C SER A 147 0.59 -9.79 -3.90
N GLU A 148 0.88 -8.66 -4.55
CA GLU A 148 2.01 -8.51 -5.46
C GLU A 148 3.29 -8.15 -4.70
N GLU A 149 3.19 -7.29 -3.68
CA GLU A 149 4.35 -6.78 -2.97
C GLU A 149 4.80 -7.66 -1.78
N LEU A 150 3.89 -8.39 -1.11
CA LEU A 150 4.24 -9.21 0.04
C LEU A 150 4.41 -10.68 -0.36
N LEU A 151 5.60 -11.22 -0.16
CA LEU A 151 5.91 -12.63 -0.40
C LEU A 151 6.25 -13.32 0.92
N ARG A 152 6.12 -14.65 0.91
CA ARG A 152 6.59 -15.53 1.98
C ARG A 152 7.63 -16.51 1.44
N LEU A 153 8.54 -16.93 2.30
CA LEU A 153 9.37 -18.10 2.03
C LEU A 153 8.67 -19.34 2.61
N ASP A 154 8.64 -20.43 1.86
CA ASP A 154 8.24 -21.72 2.41
C ASP A 154 9.40 -22.38 3.17
N LYS A 155 9.13 -23.56 3.75
CA LYS A 155 10.14 -24.36 4.50
C LYS A 155 11.40 -24.72 3.70
N ASP A 156 11.31 -24.69 2.38
CA ASP A 156 12.41 -25.01 1.46
C ASP A 156 13.10 -23.72 0.94
N GLY A 157 12.73 -22.54 1.49
CA GLY A 157 13.25 -21.24 1.09
C GLY A 157 12.70 -20.74 -0.25
N LYS A 158 11.65 -21.39 -0.80
CA LYS A 158 11.03 -20.95 -2.04
C LYS A 158 10.03 -19.84 -1.80
N ARG A 159 10.01 -18.87 -2.70
CA ARG A 159 9.08 -17.75 -2.65
C ARG A 159 7.66 -18.21 -2.97
N LYS A 160 6.71 -17.82 -2.15
CA LYS A 160 5.27 -18.01 -2.36
C LYS A 160 4.55 -16.69 -2.24
N LYS A 161 3.57 -16.48 -3.11
CA LYS A 161 2.69 -15.33 -3.01
C LYS A 161 1.97 -15.36 -1.66
N PHE A 162 1.89 -14.20 -1.04
CA PHE A 162 0.98 -13.96 0.05
C PHE A 162 -0.43 -13.75 -0.55
N ILE A 163 -1.42 -14.44 -0.02
CA ILE A 163 -2.81 -14.29 -0.44
C ILE A 163 -3.55 -13.57 0.69
N PRO A 164 -3.79 -12.26 0.57
CA PRO A 164 -4.52 -11.52 1.58
C PRO A 164 -5.97 -12.01 1.69
N LYS A 165 -6.59 -11.81 2.85
CA LYS A 165 -8.02 -12.00 3.05
C LYS A 165 -8.70 -10.64 3.09
N ILE A 166 -9.73 -10.43 2.25
CA ILE A 166 -10.40 -9.13 2.09
C ILE A 166 -10.96 -8.62 3.41
N GLU A 167 -11.53 -9.50 4.23
CA GLU A 167 -12.11 -9.18 5.54
C GLU A 167 -11.09 -8.67 6.58
N ARG A 168 -9.80 -8.81 6.28
CA ARG A 168 -8.70 -8.34 7.13
C ARG A 168 -8.25 -6.91 6.84
N PHE A 169 -8.72 -6.35 5.75
CA PHE A 169 -8.50 -4.93 5.47
C PHE A 169 -9.45 -4.09 6.33
N LYS A 170 -8.90 -3.17 7.10
CA LYS A 170 -9.67 -2.17 7.84
C LYS A 170 -9.45 -0.81 7.20
N PHE A 171 -10.51 -0.25 6.65
CA PHE A 171 -10.47 1.07 6.06
C PHE A 171 -10.22 2.13 7.12
N VAL A 172 -9.18 2.93 6.93
CA VAL A 172 -8.76 4.01 7.83
C VAL A 172 -9.32 5.35 7.36
N GLY A 173 -9.36 5.57 6.05
CA GLY A 173 -9.82 6.82 5.46
C GLY A 173 -9.23 7.08 4.08
N LEU A 174 -9.62 8.21 3.51
CA LEU A 174 -9.01 8.75 2.29
C LEU A 174 -7.96 9.78 2.65
N TYR A 175 -6.85 9.75 1.93
CA TYR A 175 -5.76 10.68 2.10
C TYR A 175 -5.35 11.32 0.78
N GLY A 176 -5.38 12.65 0.70
CA GLY A 176 -4.95 13.42 -0.47
C GLY A 176 -3.47 13.77 -0.40
N ILE A 177 -2.75 13.54 -1.48
CA ILE A 177 -1.37 14.00 -1.70
C ILE A 177 -1.38 14.91 -2.90
N GLU A 178 -0.78 16.10 -2.76
CA GLU A 178 -0.57 17.04 -3.86
C GLU A 178 0.80 17.70 -3.74
N ASN A 179 1.57 17.63 -4.81
CA ASN A 179 2.84 18.32 -4.98
C ASN A 179 3.12 18.51 -6.48
N ASP A 180 4.25 19.09 -6.86
CA ASP A 180 4.58 19.43 -8.26
C ASP A 180 4.57 18.25 -9.24
N HIS A 181 4.70 17.02 -8.75
CA HIS A 181 4.83 15.82 -9.59
C HIS A 181 3.83 14.72 -9.22
N ASN A 182 2.97 14.94 -8.23
CA ASN A 182 2.04 13.94 -7.77
C ASN A 182 0.76 14.55 -7.23
N LYS A 183 -0.37 13.99 -7.68
CA LYS A 183 -1.71 14.36 -7.19
C LYS A 183 -2.55 13.10 -7.05
N GLU A 184 -2.74 12.66 -5.81
CA GLU A 184 -3.35 11.36 -5.50
C GLU A 184 -4.46 11.48 -4.45
N ILE A 185 -5.46 10.60 -4.55
CA ILE A 185 -6.36 10.26 -3.46
C ILE A 185 -6.13 8.79 -3.13
N SER A 186 -5.55 8.55 -1.97
CA SER A 186 -5.19 7.21 -1.50
C SER A 186 -6.25 6.67 -0.55
N GLY A 187 -6.79 5.47 -0.84
CA GLY A 187 -7.48 4.67 0.15
C GLY A 187 -6.48 4.05 1.11
N VAL A 188 -6.64 4.35 2.38
CA VAL A 188 -5.71 3.92 3.43
C VAL A 188 -6.31 2.76 4.20
N PHE A 189 -5.53 1.70 4.37
CA PHE A 189 -5.95 0.47 5.04
C PHE A 189 -4.92 0.01 6.07
N ALA A 190 -5.41 -0.53 7.18
CA ALA A 190 -4.63 -1.42 8.03
C ALA A 190 -4.97 -2.87 7.64
N TYR A 191 -3.95 -3.70 7.45
CA TYR A 191 -4.10 -5.13 7.20
C TYR A 191 -3.51 -5.92 8.35
N PHE A 192 -4.32 -6.70 9.06
CA PHE A 192 -3.89 -7.49 10.22
C PHE A 192 -3.58 -8.92 9.81
N LEU A 193 -2.32 -9.34 9.92
CA LEU A 193 -1.94 -10.72 9.73
C LEU A 193 -2.51 -11.58 10.87
N GLU A 194 -3.05 -12.77 10.54
CA GLU A 194 -3.72 -13.67 11.52
C GLU A 194 -2.74 -14.30 12.48
N ASP A 195 -1.72 -14.84 11.91
CA ASP A 195 -0.59 -15.49 12.57
C ASP A 195 0.59 -15.50 11.60
N TYR A 196 1.68 -15.96 12.08
CA TYR A 196 2.83 -16.24 11.22
C TYR A 196 2.66 -17.56 10.45
N GLY A 197 1.62 -18.37 10.74
CA GLY A 197 1.49 -19.75 10.26
C GLY A 197 2.73 -20.59 10.60
N PRO A 198 2.77 -21.88 10.24
CA PRO A 198 3.90 -22.74 10.58
C PRO A 198 5.22 -22.32 9.91
N TYR A 199 5.20 -21.35 9.00
CA TYR A 199 6.36 -20.88 8.22
C TYR A 199 6.51 -19.37 8.18
N ALA A 200 5.74 -18.63 8.95
CA ALA A 200 5.73 -17.18 8.94
C ALA A 200 6.32 -16.65 10.24
N SER A 201 7.64 -16.72 10.39
CA SER A 201 8.39 -15.82 11.26
C SER A 201 8.64 -14.49 10.54
N GLU A 202 9.08 -13.46 11.27
CA GLU A 202 9.55 -12.20 10.65
C GLU A 202 10.59 -12.48 9.55
N ASP A 203 11.42 -13.51 9.73
CA ASP A 203 12.47 -13.91 8.81
C ASP A 203 11.98 -14.55 7.51
N THR A 204 10.71 -14.96 7.44
CA THR A 204 10.12 -15.60 6.25
C THR A 204 9.23 -14.68 5.43
N LEU A 205 8.94 -13.47 5.92
CA LEU A 205 8.26 -12.44 5.16
C LEU A 205 9.29 -11.66 4.34
N ILE A 206 9.07 -11.59 3.04
CA ILE A 206 9.87 -10.79 2.13
C ILE A 206 8.97 -9.97 1.24
N THR A 207 9.45 -8.84 0.76
CA THR A 207 8.71 -8.05 -0.21
C THR A 207 9.16 -8.39 -1.63
N ASN A 208 8.23 -8.35 -2.58
CA ASN A 208 8.52 -8.36 -3.99
C ASN A 208 8.67 -6.89 -4.44
N GLY A 209 9.67 -6.55 -5.17
CA GLY A 209 9.65 -5.27 -5.90
C GLY A 209 8.83 -5.44 -7.17
N GLU A 210 8.36 -4.36 -7.76
CA GLU A 210 7.71 -4.34 -9.09
C GLU A 210 8.61 -4.92 -10.19
N GLU A 211 9.90 -5.08 -9.94
CA GLU A 211 10.87 -5.70 -10.82
C GLU A 211 11.18 -7.11 -10.29
N GLU A 212 10.90 -8.13 -11.07
CA GLU A 212 10.98 -9.56 -10.71
C GLU A 212 12.32 -10.02 -10.08
N ASN A 213 13.37 -9.21 -10.22
CA ASN A 213 14.73 -9.54 -9.79
C ASN A 213 15.21 -8.77 -8.56
N ILE A 214 14.40 -7.87 -7.98
CA ILE A 214 14.80 -7.10 -6.81
C ILE A 214 13.97 -7.54 -5.61
N ILE A 215 14.59 -8.29 -4.71
CA ILE A 215 14.00 -8.54 -3.38
C ILE A 215 14.21 -7.29 -2.56
N GLN A 216 13.11 -6.66 -2.15
CA GLN A 216 13.18 -5.59 -1.16
C GLN A 216 13.06 -6.22 0.22
N PRO A 217 14.04 -6.04 1.11
CA PRO A 217 13.95 -6.55 2.46
C PRO A 217 12.82 -5.83 3.22
N ILE A 218 12.23 -6.54 4.16
CA ILE A 218 11.29 -5.92 5.10
C ILE A 218 12.03 -5.37 6.32
N CYS A 219 11.42 -4.37 6.94
CA CYS A 219 11.80 -3.86 8.24
C CYS A 219 10.59 -3.96 9.17
N VAL A 220 10.72 -4.70 10.24
CA VAL A 220 9.67 -4.82 11.26
C VAL A 220 9.96 -3.83 12.37
N VAL A 221 8.99 -2.99 12.67
CA VAL A 221 9.14 -1.92 13.66
C VAL A 221 7.95 -1.91 14.60
N ASP A 222 8.22 -1.66 15.88
CA ASP A 222 7.19 -1.26 16.82
C ASP A 222 6.77 0.20 16.57
N TRP A 223 5.70 0.60 17.23
CA TRP A 223 5.16 1.94 17.10
C TRP A 223 6.15 3.03 17.56
N GLU A 224 6.91 2.77 18.61
CA GLU A 224 7.89 3.72 19.16
C GLU A 224 9.02 3.97 18.18
N LYS A 225 9.57 2.91 17.60
CA LYS A 225 10.61 3.00 16.58
C LYS A 225 10.11 3.73 15.32
N LEU A 226 8.88 3.42 14.87
CA LEU A 226 8.28 4.11 13.73
C LEU A 226 8.14 5.61 13.97
N ASN A 227 7.66 6.00 15.16
CA ASN A 227 7.53 7.40 15.55
C ASN A 227 8.89 8.10 15.62
N ALA A 228 9.92 7.43 16.17
CA ALA A 228 11.28 7.95 16.21
C ALA A 228 11.87 8.15 14.80
N MET A 229 11.61 7.22 13.86
CA MET A 229 12.03 7.34 12.46
C MET A 229 11.37 8.53 11.79
N TYR A 230 10.07 8.73 12.03
CA TYR A 230 9.32 9.87 11.51
C TYR A 230 9.87 11.20 12.02
N THR A 231 10.08 11.33 13.33
CA THR A 231 10.60 12.55 13.96
C THR A 231 11.97 12.93 13.40
N LYS A 232 12.88 11.97 13.29
CA LYS A 232 14.20 12.19 12.66
C LYS A 232 14.08 12.62 11.19
N GLY A 233 13.12 12.07 10.46
CA GLY A 233 12.86 12.46 9.07
C GLY A 233 12.38 13.90 8.94
N LYS A 234 11.54 14.36 9.87
CA LYS A 234 11.03 15.72 9.92
C LYS A 234 12.14 16.73 10.23
N GLU A 235 12.93 16.49 11.27
CA GLU A 235 14.06 17.35 11.66
C GLU A 235 15.08 17.52 10.52
N ARG A 236 15.34 16.43 9.75
CA ARG A 236 16.22 16.52 8.58
C ARG A 236 15.67 17.40 7.46
N LYS A 237 14.36 17.39 7.23
CA LYS A 237 13.73 18.29 6.24
C LYS A 237 13.78 19.75 6.65
N GLU A 238 13.54 20.05 7.91
CA GLU A 238 13.59 21.40 8.45
C GLU A 238 15.01 21.99 8.40
N ASN A 239 16.03 21.15 8.66
CA ASN A 239 17.45 21.56 8.58
C ASN A 239 17.98 21.67 7.13
N CYS A 240 17.28 21.17 6.11
CA CYS A 240 17.66 21.34 4.71
C CYS A 240 16.99 22.56 4.05
N LEU A 241 16.06 23.21 4.74
CA LEU A 241 15.34 24.40 4.26
C LEU A 241 15.88 25.71 4.85
N ASN A 242 16.85 25.65 5.76
CA ASN A 242 17.67 26.72 6.32
C ASN A 242 19.10 26.66 5.77
#